data_633e5d742c6a65fe3c39ce046115ce68
#
_entry.id   633e5d742c6a65fe3c39ce046115ce68
#
_cell.length_a   1.000
_cell.length_b   1.000
_cell.length_c   1.000
_cell.angle_alpha   90.00
_cell.angle_beta   90.00
_cell.angle_gamma   90.00
#
_symmetry.space_group_name_H-M   'P 1'
#
loop_
_entity.id
_entity.type
_entity.pdbx_description
1 polymer ?
#
loop_
_entity_poly.entity_id
_entity_poly.type
_entity_poly.pdbx_seq_one_letter_code
_entity_poly.pdbx_strand_id
1 'polypeptide(L)'
;MSENIEKKWQKKWADAKIFESNPDEREKLYLTVAFPYPSGAMHIGHGRTYTVPDVYARFKRMEGYNVLFPMAWHVTGAPAVSYTHLTLPTKF
;
A
#
# COMPACT_ATOMS: atom_id res chain seq x y z
N MET A 1 6.14 9.00 -20.90
CA MET A 1 7.51 9.04 -20.32
C MET A 1 7.53 8.53 -18.91
N SER A 2 6.97 9.30 -17.97
CA SER A 2 6.96 8.87 -16.58
C SER A 2 6.21 7.57 -16.38
N GLU A 3 5.12 7.36 -17.13
CA GLU A 3 4.37 6.12 -17.05
C GLU A 3 5.20 4.89 -17.37
N ASN A 4 6.07 4.98 -18.38
CA ASN A 4 6.93 3.86 -18.72
C ASN A 4 7.96 3.57 -17.64
N ILE A 5 8.48 4.61 -17.01
CA ILE A 5 9.44 4.46 -15.91
C ILE A 5 8.76 3.83 -14.71
N GLU A 6 7.58 4.29 -14.39
CA GLU A 6 6.83 3.77 -13.26
C GLU A 6 6.50 2.28 -13.44
N LYS A 7 6.00 1.92 -14.61
CA LYS A 7 5.66 0.52 -14.90
C LYS A 7 6.91 -0.37 -14.88
N LYS A 8 8.02 0.15 -15.39
CA LYS A 8 9.28 -0.58 -15.37
C LYS A 8 9.68 -0.97 -13.95
N TRP A 9 9.63 -0.01 -13.02
CA TRP A 9 10.04 -0.28 -11.65
C TRP A 9 9.03 -1.12 -10.89
N GLN A 10 7.74 -0.91 -11.14
CA GLN A 10 6.70 -1.76 -10.55
C GLN A 10 6.90 -3.22 -10.93
N LYS A 11 7.22 -3.48 -12.20
CA LYS A 11 7.48 -4.82 -12.67
C LYS A 11 8.72 -5.40 -12.02
N LYS A 12 9.79 -4.63 -11.93
CA LYS A 12 11.02 -5.10 -11.30
C LYS A 12 10.81 -5.44 -9.83
N TRP A 13 10.07 -4.62 -9.12
CA TRP A 13 9.77 -4.88 -7.71
C TRP A 13 8.92 -6.14 -7.53
N ALA A 14 7.93 -6.33 -8.40
CA ALA A 14 7.08 -7.50 -8.34
C ALA A 14 7.87 -8.78 -8.64
N ASP A 15 8.71 -8.73 -9.67
CA ASP A 15 9.51 -9.89 -10.06
C ASP A 15 10.53 -10.26 -8.99
N ALA A 16 11.14 -9.27 -8.37
CA ALA A 16 12.14 -9.49 -7.31
C ALA A 16 11.51 -9.76 -5.95
N LYS A 17 10.22 -9.48 -5.79
CA LYS A 17 9.48 -9.68 -4.55
C LYS A 17 10.12 -8.97 -3.36
N ILE A 18 10.65 -7.77 -3.60
CA ILE A 18 11.45 -7.08 -2.58
C ILE A 18 10.61 -6.56 -1.41
N PHE A 19 9.31 -6.40 -1.61
CA PHE A 19 8.43 -5.90 -0.56
C PHE A 19 7.67 -7.01 0.15
N GLU A 20 7.85 -8.26 -0.27
CA GLU A 20 7.23 -9.38 0.42
C GLU A 20 7.99 -9.72 1.68
N SER A 21 7.27 -10.14 2.70
CA SER A 21 7.86 -10.47 3.98
C SER A 21 7.53 -11.91 4.32
N ASN A 22 8.54 -12.71 4.48
CA ASN A 22 8.40 -14.11 4.88
C ASN A 22 9.19 -14.34 6.16
N PRO A 23 8.79 -15.29 7.01
CA PRO A 23 9.53 -15.54 8.23
C PRO A 23 10.99 -15.91 7.94
N ASP A 24 11.90 -15.29 8.62
CA ASP A 24 13.33 -15.61 8.54
C ASP A 24 14.02 -15.20 9.83
N GLU A 25 15.37 -15.20 9.83
CA GLU A 25 16.15 -14.96 11.04
C GLU A 25 16.39 -13.46 11.29
N ARG A 26 16.07 -12.61 10.34
CA ARG A 26 16.28 -11.17 10.51
C ARG A 26 15.35 -10.61 11.58
N GLU A 27 15.78 -9.53 12.20
CA GLU A 27 14.93 -8.83 13.15
C GLU A 27 13.70 -8.31 12.42
N LYS A 28 12.54 -8.46 13.02
CA LYS A 28 11.27 -8.18 12.37
C LYS A 28 10.73 -6.82 12.77
N LEU A 29 10.12 -6.15 11.80
CA LEU A 29 9.45 -4.89 12.03
C LEU A 29 8.07 -4.97 11.39
N TYR A 30 7.03 -4.74 12.20
CA TYR A 30 5.66 -4.69 11.70
C TYR A 30 5.23 -3.23 11.69
N LEU A 31 4.93 -2.72 10.49
CA LEU A 31 4.52 -1.35 10.31
C LEU A 31 3.09 -1.35 9.80
N THR A 32 2.24 -0.56 10.42
CA THR A 32 0.84 -0.52 10.04
C THR A 32 0.40 0.93 9.81
N VAL A 33 -0.55 1.09 8.91
CA VAL A 33 -1.12 2.39 8.57
C VAL A 33 -2.62 2.19 8.35
N ALA A 34 -3.39 3.25 8.54
CA ALA A 34 -4.83 3.18 8.29
C ALA A 34 -5.08 2.90 6.81
N PHE A 35 -5.88 1.87 6.53
CA PHE A 35 -6.20 1.51 5.16
C PHE A 35 -7.18 2.52 4.56
N PRO A 36 -7.03 2.83 3.26
CA PRO A 36 -7.95 3.76 2.61
C PRO A 36 -9.30 3.11 2.32
N TYR A 37 -10.32 3.93 2.24
CA TYR A 37 -11.64 3.47 1.82
C TYR A 37 -11.71 3.43 0.29
N PRO A 38 -12.49 2.50 -0.28
CA PRO A 38 -12.66 2.44 -1.73
C PRO A 38 -13.74 3.40 -2.24
N SER A 39 -13.98 4.50 -1.55
CA SER A 39 -15.07 5.43 -1.86
C SER A 39 -14.70 6.52 -2.84
N GLY A 40 -13.50 6.52 -3.36
CA GLY A 40 -13.07 7.53 -4.32
C GLY A 40 -11.62 7.35 -4.69
N ALA A 41 -11.15 8.20 -5.59
CA ALA A 41 -9.75 8.19 -6.00
C ALA A 41 -8.86 8.71 -4.88
N MET A 42 -7.63 8.26 -4.87
CA MET A 42 -6.66 8.77 -3.93
C MET A 42 -6.26 10.20 -4.28
N HIS A 43 -5.93 10.98 -3.28
CA HIS A 43 -5.53 12.37 -3.45
C HIS A 43 -4.21 12.63 -2.72
N ILE A 44 -3.76 13.89 -2.74
CA ILE A 44 -2.46 14.24 -2.16
C ILE A 44 -2.36 13.91 -0.67
N GLY A 45 -3.47 13.97 0.06
CA GLY A 45 -3.49 13.58 1.46
C GLY A 45 -3.16 12.11 1.65
N HIS A 46 -3.66 11.25 0.78
CA HIS A 46 -3.30 9.83 0.78
C HIS A 46 -1.82 9.66 0.44
N GLY A 47 -1.32 10.44 -0.52
CA GLY A 47 0.09 10.41 -0.87
C GLY A 47 0.97 10.66 0.34
N ARG A 48 0.64 11.66 1.14
CA ARG A 48 1.40 11.95 2.35
C ARG A 48 1.27 10.83 3.37
N THR A 49 0.07 10.35 3.61
CA THR A 49 -0.19 9.33 4.61
C THR A 49 0.58 8.05 4.34
N TYR A 50 0.71 7.67 3.07
CA TYR A 50 1.31 6.38 2.72
C TYR A 50 2.78 6.49 2.32
N THR A 51 3.23 7.66 1.87
CA THR A 51 4.62 7.86 1.49
C THR A 51 5.54 7.90 2.71
N VAL A 52 5.11 8.56 3.78
CA VAL A 52 5.94 8.70 4.98
C VAL A 52 6.28 7.32 5.58
N PRO A 53 5.29 6.45 5.85
CA PRO A 53 5.64 5.12 6.36
C PRO A 53 6.36 4.26 5.33
N ASP A 54 6.13 4.48 4.04
CA ASP A 54 6.84 3.74 3.01
C ASP A 54 8.33 4.06 3.02
N VAL A 55 8.69 5.33 3.19
CA VAL A 55 10.10 5.73 3.31
C VAL A 55 10.73 5.06 4.51
N TYR A 56 10.03 5.04 5.64
CA TYR A 56 10.53 4.40 6.84
C TYR A 56 10.73 2.90 6.63
N ALA A 57 9.77 2.24 5.98
CA ALA A 57 9.87 0.82 5.70
C ALA A 57 11.06 0.51 4.80
N ARG A 58 11.27 1.33 3.76
CA ARG A 58 12.41 1.16 2.85
C ARG A 58 13.73 1.34 3.58
N PHE A 59 13.80 2.34 4.44
CA PHE A 59 15.01 2.58 5.23
C PHE A 59 15.31 1.38 6.13
N LYS A 60 14.29 0.85 6.79
CA LYS A 60 14.49 -0.31 7.68
C LYS A 60 14.89 -1.57 6.91
N ARG A 61 14.37 -1.75 5.69
CA ARG A 61 14.82 -2.86 4.85
C ARG A 61 16.30 -2.75 4.51
N MET A 62 16.75 -1.52 4.26
CA MET A 62 18.16 -1.28 3.97
C MET A 62 19.04 -1.54 5.20
N GLU A 63 18.47 -1.41 6.39
CA GLU A 63 19.18 -1.73 7.62
C GLU A 63 19.19 -3.23 7.95
N GLY A 64 18.51 -4.03 7.15
CA GLY A 64 18.52 -5.47 7.33
C GLY A 64 17.32 -6.03 8.07
N TYR A 65 16.31 -5.22 8.35
CA TYR A 65 15.10 -5.71 9.00
C TYR A 65 14.20 -6.45 8.01
N ASN A 66 13.48 -7.42 8.54
CA ASN A 66 12.40 -8.07 7.79
C ASN A 66 11.13 -7.28 8.06
N VAL A 67 10.72 -6.45 7.11
CA VAL A 67 9.63 -5.50 7.31
C VAL A 67 8.33 -6.03 6.73
N LEU A 68 7.32 -6.12 7.57
CA LEU A 68 5.96 -6.43 7.16
C LEU A 68 5.16 -5.13 7.20
N PHE A 69 4.81 -4.62 6.01
CA PHE A 69 4.05 -3.40 5.87
C PHE A 69 2.85 -3.66 4.96
N PRO A 70 1.76 -4.20 5.52
CA PRO A 70 0.61 -4.55 4.71
C PRO A 70 -0.22 -3.33 4.32
N MET A 71 -0.79 -3.40 3.13
CA MET A 71 -1.74 -2.40 2.63
C MET A 71 -2.96 -3.12 2.08
N ALA A 72 -4.12 -2.57 2.34
CA ALA A 72 -5.38 -3.13 1.87
C ALA A 72 -6.42 -2.02 1.80
N TRP A 73 -7.66 -2.39 1.52
CA TRP A 73 -8.76 -1.44 1.48
C TRP A 73 -9.62 -1.63 2.72
N HIS A 74 -10.04 -0.51 3.30
CA HIS A 74 -10.99 -0.55 4.40
C HIS A 74 -12.39 -0.63 3.81
N VAL A 75 -12.93 -1.84 3.72
CA VAL A 75 -14.19 -2.09 3.01
C VAL A 75 -15.42 -2.08 3.90
N THR A 76 -15.25 -1.83 5.18
CA THR A 76 -16.35 -1.68 6.15
C THR A 76 -16.36 -0.26 6.66
N GLY A 77 -17.47 0.16 7.25
CA GLY A 77 -17.62 1.52 7.75
C GLY A 77 -18.48 2.36 6.83
N ALA A 78 -18.94 3.49 7.31
CA ALA A 78 -19.91 4.33 6.61
C ALA A 78 -19.42 4.79 5.22
N PRO A 79 -18.20 5.27 5.06
CA PRO A 79 -17.76 5.71 3.73
C PRO A 79 -17.76 4.58 2.69
N ALA A 80 -17.32 3.40 3.07
CA ALA A 80 -17.29 2.27 2.14
C ALA A 80 -18.70 1.79 1.81
N VAL A 81 -19.56 1.72 2.82
CA VAL A 81 -20.95 1.30 2.64
C VAL A 81 -21.69 2.30 1.77
N SER A 82 -21.51 3.59 2.02
CA SER A 82 -22.15 4.62 1.20
C SER A 82 -21.73 4.51 -0.26
N TYR A 83 -20.45 4.29 -0.52
CA TYR A 83 -19.95 4.14 -1.88
C TYR A 83 -20.61 2.96 -2.57
N THR A 84 -20.63 1.80 -1.93
CA THR A 84 -21.19 0.61 -2.53
C THR A 84 -22.70 0.74 -2.79
N HIS A 85 -23.41 1.35 -1.88
CA HIS A 85 -24.86 1.53 -2.04
C HIS A 85 -25.20 2.54 -3.12
N LEU A 86 -24.39 3.59 -3.27
CA LEU A 86 -24.68 4.62 -4.24
C LEU A 86 -24.19 4.27 -5.65
N THR A 87 -23.17 3.47 -5.77
CA THR A 87 -22.55 3.19 -7.07
C THR A 87 -22.76 1.78 -7.56
N LEU A 88 -23.27 0.91 -6.72
CA LEU A 88 -23.44 -0.49 -7.08
C LEU A 88 -24.21 -0.73 -8.37
N PRO A 89 -25.35 -0.05 -8.59
CA PRO A 89 -26.09 -0.30 -9.83
C PRO A 89 -25.31 0.08 -11.08
N THR A 90 -24.33 0.95 -10.96
CA THR A 90 -23.58 1.41 -12.14
C THR A 90 -22.36 0.58 -12.40
N LYS A 91 -21.77 0.02 -11.40
CA LYS A 91 -20.65 -0.66 -11.66
C LYS A 91 -19.75 -0.89 -10.77
N PHE A 92 -19.26 -1.52 -10.73
CA PHE A 92 -18.16 -2.00 -10.09
C PHE A 92 -17.61 -3.07 -10.98
#